data_12e20243869f91a88b877e1f739fdd9e
#
_entry.id   12e20243869f91a88b877e1f739fdd9e
#
_cell.length_a   1.000
_cell.length_b   1.000
_cell.length_c   1.000
_cell.angle_alpha   90.00
_cell.angle_beta   90.00
_cell.angle_gamma   90.00
#
_symmetry.space_group_name_H-M   'P 1'
#
loop_
_entity.id
_entity.type
_entity.pdbx_description
1 polymer ?
#
loop_
_entity_poly.entity_id
_entity_poly.type
_entity_poly.pdbx_seq_one_letter_code
_entity_poly.pdbx_strand_id
1 'polypeptide(L)'
;MEKNQALISEIFRDYENSVAKIVLYSFTEFPFLLGVKRIIDFLKGNRNAFAVNNELNLLSTFSSLPGYTRDQLSDIIDAFINSGLLEVEMIKEEDEEFPVIRITDNGLKVVSGDINQPVGILDILMDLDNPDIPEEDQDLYYKLKLARRQLAEEDDYPAYMVCSDDVLKDMCLRKPMEADDLLKIYGVDMAFLKHYSKQFLYVIRQYVTREKGS
;
A
#
# COMPACT_ATOMS: atom_id res chain seq x y z
N MET A 1 15.40 -25.02 -20.83
CA MET A 1 14.93 -23.66 -20.43
C MET A 1 13.64 -23.72 -19.63
N GLU A 2 12.59 -24.43 -20.07
CA GLU A 2 11.28 -24.52 -19.39
C GLU A 2 11.32 -25.03 -17.93
N LYS A 3 12.15 -26.06 -17.63
CA LYS A 3 12.30 -26.58 -16.25
C LYS A 3 12.90 -25.57 -15.27
N ASN A 4 13.83 -24.73 -15.72
CA ASN A 4 14.41 -23.68 -14.86
C ASN A 4 13.43 -22.53 -14.63
N GLN A 5 12.62 -22.17 -15.64
CA GLN A 5 11.56 -21.17 -15.46
C GLN A 5 10.47 -21.66 -14.50
N ALA A 6 10.04 -22.91 -14.60
CA ALA A 6 9.07 -23.50 -13.68
C ALA A 6 9.60 -23.53 -12.22
N LEU A 7 10.85 -23.92 -12.03
CA LEU A 7 11.50 -23.92 -10.70
C LEU A 7 11.61 -22.51 -10.12
N ILE A 8 12.01 -21.53 -10.94
CA ILE A 8 12.13 -20.14 -10.51
C ILE A 8 10.73 -19.59 -10.11
N SER A 9 9.69 -19.86 -10.89
CA SER A 9 8.32 -19.41 -10.58
C SER A 9 7.76 -20.06 -9.30
N GLU A 10 8.14 -21.30 -9.00
CA GLU A 10 7.77 -22.00 -7.76
C GLU A 10 8.46 -21.37 -6.54
N ILE A 11 9.76 -21.11 -6.63
CA ILE A 11 10.55 -20.46 -5.56
C ILE A 11 9.98 -19.06 -5.25
N PHE A 12 9.64 -18.29 -6.26
CA PHE A 12 9.05 -16.96 -6.08
C PHE A 12 7.68 -17.02 -5.42
N ARG A 13 6.83 -17.97 -5.80
CA ARG A 13 5.53 -18.19 -5.17
C ARG A 13 5.65 -18.56 -3.69
N ASP A 14 6.61 -19.42 -3.34
CA ASP A 14 6.88 -19.80 -1.96
C ASP A 14 7.39 -18.61 -1.12
N TYR A 15 8.19 -17.75 -1.72
CA TYR A 15 8.63 -16.51 -1.09
C TYR A 15 7.46 -15.56 -0.80
N GLU A 16 6.61 -15.31 -1.78
CA GLU A 16 5.40 -14.46 -1.63
C GLU A 16 4.48 -15.00 -0.54
N ASN A 17 4.21 -16.30 -0.56
CA ASN A 17 3.40 -16.96 0.46
C ASN A 17 4.03 -16.82 1.87
N SER A 18 5.35 -16.89 1.97
CA SER A 18 6.05 -16.75 3.25
C SER A 18 5.93 -15.32 3.79
N VAL A 19 6.15 -14.31 2.94
CA VAL A 19 5.98 -12.90 3.32
C VAL A 19 4.53 -12.61 3.70
N ALA A 20 3.57 -13.09 2.91
CA ALA A 20 2.15 -12.93 3.21
C ALA A 20 1.78 -13.52 4.57
N LYS A 21 2.23 -14.75 4.86
CA LYS A 21 1.98 -15.41 6.15
C LYS A 21 2.61 -14.63 7.31
N ILE A 22 3.84 -14.14 7.17
CA ILE A 22 4.50 -13.36 8.22
C ILE A 22 3.69 -12.09 8.54
N VAL A 23 3.32 -11.32 7.51
CA VAL A 23 2.56 -10.10 7.71
C VAL A 23 1.18 -10.40 8.32
N LEU A 24 0.43 -11.34 7.76
CA LEU A 24 -0.90 -11.67 8.25
C LEU A 24 -0.88 -12.30 9.65
N TYR A 25 0.13 -13.14 9.94
CA TYR A 25 0.28 -13.73 11.27
C TYR A 25 0.52 -12.67 12.35
N SER A 26 1.23 -11.58 12.04
CA SER A 26 1.47 -10.50 13.01
C SER A 26 0.16 -9.91 13.56
N PHE A 27 -0.91 -9.87 12.74
CA PHE A 27 -2.22 -9.38 13.18
C PHE A 27 -2.90 -10.31 14.21
N THR A 28 -2.51 -11.58 14.27
CA THR A 28 -3.02 -12.51 15.28
C THR A 28 -2.33 -12.36 16.63
N GLU A 29 -1.15 -11.73 16.66
CA GLU A 29 -0.38 -11.48 17.86
C GLU A 29 -0.71 -10.13 18.52
N PHE A 30 -1.24 -9.16 17.77
CA PHE A 30 -1.50 -7.82 18.32
C PHE A 30 -2.56 -7.87 19.43
N PRO A 31 -2.27 -7.29 20.61
CA PRO A 31 -3.21 -7.24 21.73
C PRO A 31 -4.39 -6.28 21.51
N PHE A 32 -4.27 -5.39 20.54
CA PHE A 32 -5.26 -4.39 20.12
C PHE A 32 -5.05 -4.00 18.65
N LEU A 33 -6.03 -3.33 18.06
CA LEU A 33 -5.94 -2.89 16.67
C LEU A 33 -4.94 -1.74 16.51
N LEU A 34 -4.22 -1.75 15.40
CA LEU A 34 -3.16 -0.78 15.07
C LEU A 34 -3.43 -0.09 13.74
N GLY A 35 -3.07 1.19 13.64
CA GLY A 35 -2.98 1.90 12.37
C GLY A 35 -1.76 1.45 11.55
N VAL A 36 -1.79 1.74 10.24
CA VAL A 36 -0.78 1.29 9.26
C VAL A 36 0.66 1.64 9.66
N LYS A 37 0.88 2.84 10.14
CA LYS A 37 2.20 3.32 10.56
C LYS A 37 2.80 2.48 11.70
N ARG A 38 1.98 2.10 12.69
CA ARG A 38 2.39 1.28 13.83
C ARG A 38 2.71 -0.15 13.39
N ILE A 39 1.93 -0.70 12.45
CA ILE A 39 2.17 -2.02 11.87
C ILE A 39 3.50 -2.04 11.10
N ILE A 40 3.75 -1.03 10.28
CA ILE A 40 5.03 -0.88 9.55
C ILE A 40 6.20 -0.75 10.52
N ASP A 41 6.11 0.09 11.54
CA ASP A 41 7.14 0.23 12.58
C ASP A 41 7.43 -1.10 13.27
N PHE A 42 6.39 -1.86 13.58
CA PHE A 42 6.49 -3.19 14.19
C PHE A 42 7.24 -4.19 13.29
N LEU A 43 6.80 -4.33 12.04
CA LEU A 43 7.42 -5.26 11.08
C LEU A 43 8.88 -4.91 10.79
N LYS A 44 9.23 -3.62 10.80
CA LYS A 44 10.62 -3.14 10.65
C LYS A 44 11.47 -3.30 11.90
N GLY A 45 10.87 -3.56 13.06
CA GLY A 45 11.59 -3.66 14.32
C GLY A 45 11.94 -2.31 14.95
N ASN A 46 11.13 -1.29 14.71
CA ASN A 46 11.34 0.03 15.30
C ASN A 46 10.99 0.03 16.81
N ARG A 47 12.01 -0.01 17.65
CA ARG A 47 11.89 0.00 19.13
C ARG A 47 11.60 1.41 19.66
N ASN A 48 10.50 2.01 19.23
CA ASN A 48 10.04 3.28 19.81
C ASN A 48 9.35 3.07 21.19
N ALA A 49 9.06 4.19 21.89
CA ALA A 49 8.42 4.13 23.20
C ALA A 49 7.06 3.41 23.18
N PHE A 50 6.28 3.57 22.09
CA PHE A 50 5.00 2.90 21.94
C PHE A 50 5.16 1.37 21.89
N ALA A 51 6.10 0.86 21.06
CA ALA A 51 6.35 -0.58 20.95
C ALA A 51 6.83 -1.19 22.28
N VAL A 52 7.68 -0.47 23.01
CA VAL A 52 8.20 -0.94 24.30
C VAL A 52 7.13 -0.89 25.40
N ASN A 53 6.40 0.21 25.53
CA ASN A 53 5.39 0.39 26.57
C ASN A 53 4.19 -0.57 26.42
N ASN A 54 3.91 -1.02 25.19
CA ASN A 54 2.85 -1.98 24.91
C ASN A 54 3.37 -3.42 24.67
N GLU A 55 4.63 -3.67 25.00
CA GLU A 55 5.28 -4.99 24.89
C GLU A 55 5.28 -5.59 23.46
N LEU A 56 4.99 -4.80 22.44
CA LEU A 56 4.95 -5.26 21.03
C LEU A 56 6.30 -5.79 20.57
N ASN A 57 7.39 -5.26 21.12
CA ASN A 57 8.76 -5.71 20.82
C ASN A 57 9.09 -7.12 21.35
N LEU A 58 8.19 -7.74 22.10
CA LEU A 58 8.30 -9.11 22.62
C LEU A 58 7.52 -10.14 21.76
N LEU A 59 6.69 -9.68 20.84
CA LEU A 59 5.92 -10.55 19.94
C LEU A 59 6.83 -11.23 18.90
N SER A 60 6.45 -12.42 18.47
CA SER A 60 7.33 -13.29 17.67
C SER A 60 7.64 -12.74 16.28
N THR A 61 6.71 -11.96 15.70
CA THR A 61 6.87 -11.32 14.39
C THR A 61 7.46 -9.91 14.45
N PHE A 62 7.79 -9.39 15.64
CA PHE A 62 8.49 -8.12 15.74
C PHE A 62 9.83 -8.16 14.98
N SER A 63 10.08 -7.14 14.17
CA SER A 63 11.31 -7.07 13.34
C SER A 63 11.46 -8.21 12.33
N SER A 64 10.37 -8.78 11.85
CA SER A 64 10.40 -9.89 10.89
C SER A 64 10.74 -9.44 9.46
N LEU A 65 10.53 -8.17 9.11
CA LEU A 65 10.78 -7.60 7.78
C LEU A 65 11.65 -6.33 7.82
N PRO A 66 12.83 -6.35 8.49
CA PRO A 66 13.64 -5.15 8.71
C PRO A 66 14.27 -4.61 7.40
N GLY A 67 14.47 -5.48 6.41
CA GLY A 67 15.07 -5.15 5.12
C GLY A 67 14.12 -4.46 4.14
N TYR A 68 12.81 -4.47 4.41
CA TYR A 68 11.82 -3.83 3.56
C TYR A 68 11.78 -2.31 3.81
N THR A 69 11.55 -1.52 2.78
CA THR A 69 11.30 -0.09 2.95
C THR A 69 9.91 0.13 3.55
N ARG A 70 9.65 1.32 4.11
CA ARG A 70 8.31 1.67 4.59
C ARG A 70 7.29 1.62 3.46
N ASP A 71 7.71 2.09 2.29
CA ASP A 71 6.90 2.12 1.08
C ASP A 71 6.48 0.73 0.62
N GLN A 72 7.42 -0.20 0.57
CA GLN A 72 7.13 -1.60 0.21
C GLN A 72 6.15 -2.25 1.19
N LEU A 73 6.31 -2.01 2.50
CA LEU A 73 5.38 -2.54 3.50
C LEU A 73 4.00 -1.88 3.42
N SER A 74 3.92 -0.59 3.11
CA SER A 74 2.65 0.09 2.86
C SER A 74 1.93 -0.51 1.66
N ASP A 75 2.63 -0.66 0.53
CA ASP A 75 2.06 -1.24 -0.69
C ASP A 75 1.60 -2.71 -0.48
N ILE A 76 2.33 -3.50 0.32
CA ILE A 76 1.92 -4.87 0.69
C ILE A 76 0.64 -4.85 1.54
N ILE A 77 0.55 -3.96 2.52
CA ILE A 77 -0.66 -3.82 3.35
C ILE A 77 -1.85 -3.39 2.48
N ASP A 78 -1.67 -2.40 1.60
CA ASP A 78 -2.71 -1.96 0.67
C ASP A 78 -3.17 -3.10 -0.26
N ALA A 79 -2.23 -3.89 -0.80
CA ALA A 79 -2.55 -5.06 -1.61
C ALA A 79 -3.37 -6.10 -0.83
N PHE A 80 -3.07 -6.30 0.45
CA PHE A 80 -3.84 -7.23 1.31
C PHE A 80 -5.24 -6.70 1.61
N ILE A 81 -5.41 -5.39 1.76
CA ILE A 81 -6.73 -4.78 1.92
C ILE A 81 -7.53 -4.93 0.62
N ASN A 82 -6.93 -4.59 -0.53
CA ASN A 82 -7.57 -4.71 -1.84
C ASN A 82 -7.97 -6.15 -2.19
N SER A 83 -7.21 -7.14 -1.72
CA SER A 83 -7.52 -8.57 -1.90
C SER A 83 -8.46 -9.14 -0.83
N GLY A 84 -8.91 -8.33 0.14
CA GLY A 84 -9.82 -8.75 1.19
C GLY A 84 -9.20 -9.66 2.26
N LEU A 85 -7.88 -9.66 2.40
CA LEU A 85 -7.16 -10.37 3.48
C LEU A 85 -7.08 -9.54 4.76
N LEU A 86 -7.05 -8.22 4.61
CA LEU A 86 -7.15 -7.22 5.67
C LEU A 86 -8.36 -6.32 5.38
N GLU A 87 -8.86 -5.65 6.40
CA GLU A 87 -9.88 -4.61 6.27
C GLU A 87 -9.56 -3.44 7.18
N VAL A 88 -10.07 -2.26 6.82
CA VAL A 88 -9.94 -1.06 7.63
C VAL A 88 -11.21 -0.84 8.42
N GLU A 89 -11.05 -0.57 9.71
CA GLU A 89 -12.11 -0.21 10.65
C GLU A 89 -11.85 1.20 11.16
N MET A 90 -12.87 2.07 11.12
CA MET A 90 -12.77 3.39 11.75
C MET A 90 -13.12 3.27 13.23
N ILE A 91 -12.18 3.61 14.09
CA ILE A 91 -12.40 3.66 15.54
C ILE A 91 -12.57 5.12 15.95
N LYS A 92 -13.57 5.35 16.82
CA LYS A 92 -13.78 6.65 17.42
C LYS A 92 -13.29 6.64 18.85
N GLU A 93 -12.35 7.52 19.18
CA GLU A 93 -11.92 7.81 20.53
C GLU A 93 -12.12 9.30 20.81
N GLU A 94 -12.86 9.61 21.86
CA GLU A 94 -13.27 10.98 22.20
C GLU A 94 -14.03 11.63 21.04
N ASP A 95 -13.43 12.62 20.37
CA ASP A 95 -14.00 13.33 19.22
C ASP A 95 -13.23 13.10 17.90
N GLU A 96 -12.24 12.22 17.91
CA GLU A 96 -11.42 11.88 16.73
C GLU A 96 -11.73 10.48 16.20
N GLU A 97 -11.76 10.34 14.88
CA GLU A 97 -11.89 9.06 14.20
C GLU A 97 -10.58 8.75 13.49
N PHE A 98 -10.09 7.51 13.69
CA PHE A 98 -8.86 7.06 13.05
C PHE A 98 -8.98 5.63 12.51
N PRO A 99 -8.29 5.33 11.40
CA PRO A 99 -8.31 4.02 10.79
C PRO A 99 -7.38 3.06 11.55
N VAL A 100 -7.89 1.86 11.78
CA VAL A 100 -7.12 0.70 12.25
C VAL A 100 -7.32 -0.45 11.29
N ILE A 101 -6.38 -1.40 11.30
CA ILE A 101 -6.40 -2.52 10.37
C ILE A 101 -6.67 -3.81 11.13
N ARG A 102 -7.56 -4.62 10.56
CA ARG A 102 -7.93 -5.92 11.09
C ARG A 102 -7.73 -7.02 10.05
N ILE A 103 -7.34 -8.20 10.50
CA ILE A 103 -7.30 -9.40 9.65
C ILE A 103 -8.73 -9.94 9.44
N THR A 104 -9.04 -10.32 8.20
CA THR A 104 -10.33 -10.94 7.83
C THR A 104 -10.28 -12.46 8.01
N ASP A 105 -11.45 -13.11 7.90
CA ASP A 105 -11.52 -14.58 7.85
C ASP A 105 -10.71 -15.19 6.70
N ASN A 106 -10.64 -14.49 5.57
CA ASN A 106 -9.80 -14.92 4.44
C ASN A 106 -8.31 -14.79 4.77
N GLY A 107 -7.92 -13.70 5.44
CA GLY A 107 -6.56 -13.55 5.93
C GLY A 107 -6.16 -14.67 6.91
N LEU A 108 -7.05 -15.04 7.83
CA LEU A 108 -6.83 -16.16 8.75
C LEU A 108 -6.67 -17.51 8.03
N LYS A 109 -7.41 -17.75 6.94
CA LYS A 109 -7.24 -18.96 6.10
C LYS A 109 -5.89 -19.00 5.38
N VAL A 110 -5.31 -17.85 5.02
CA VAL A 110 -3.94 -17.80 4.48
C VAL A 110 -2.93 -18.14 5.57
N VAL A 111 -3.11 -17.63 6.78
CA VAL A 111 -2.26 -17.93 7.93
C VAL A 111 -2.28 -19.43 8.24
N SER A 112 -3.46 -20.06 8.30
CA SER A 112 -3.61 -21.50 8.55
C SER A 112 -3.08 -22.37 7.40
N GLY A 113 -2.94 -21.81 6.20
CA GLY A 113 -2.54 -22.54 4.99
C GLY A 113 -3.71 -23.22 4.26
N ASP A 114 -4.94 -22.90 4.62
CA ASP A 114 -6.14 -23.44 3.97
C ASP A 114 -6.33 -22.88 2.56
N ILE A 115 -5.81 -21.66 2.31
CA ILE A 115 -5.77 -21.03 0.99
C ILE A 115 -4.39 -20.46 0.71
N ASN A 116 -3.93 -20.60 -0.53
CA ASN A 116 -2.78 -19.89 -1.07
C ASN A 116 -3.33 -18.78 -1.98
N GLN A 117 -3.10 -17.53 -1.59
CA GLN A 117 -3.54 -16.39 -2.41
C GLN A 117 -2.29 -15.63 -2.87
N PRO A 118 -1.95 -15.69 -4.17
CA PRO A 118 -0.90 -14.84 -4.72
C PRO A 118 -1.35 -13.38 -4.66
N VAL A 119 -0.53 -12.52 -4.08
CA VAL A 119 -0.86 -11.09 -3.85
C VAL A 119 0.06 -10.16 -4.67
N GLY A 120 0.86 -10.71 -5.58
CA GLY A 120 1.78 -9.90 -6.40
C GLY A 120 2.83 -9.15 -5.56
N ILE A 121 3.25 -9.73 -4.42
CA ILE A 121 4.25 -9.10 -3.54
C ILE A 121 5.56 -8.85 -4.28
N LEU A 122 5.96 -9.75 -5.19
CA LEU A 122 7.17 -9.57 -5.99
C LEU A 122 7.08 -8.38 -6.92
N ASP A 123 5.93 -8.16 -7.54
CA ASP A 123 5.70 -7.01 -8.42
C ASP A 123 5.86 -5.71 -7.61
N ILE A 124 5.34 -5.70 -6.37
CA ILE A 124 5.51 -4.58 -5.44
C ILE A 124 6.98 -4.37 -5.06
N LEU A 125 7.70 -5.47 -4.74
CA LEU A 125 9.09 -5.40 -4.27
C LEU A 125 10.07 -5.03 -5.38
N MET A 126 9.80 -5.46 -6.61
CA MET A 126 10.65 -5.19 -7.77
C MET A 126 10.35 -3.85 -8.42
N ASP A 127 9.32 -3.14 -7.92
CA ASP A 127 8.84 -1.87 -8.50
C ASP A 127 8.67 -1.96 -10.02
N LEU A 128 8.05 -3.07 -10.46
CA LEU A 128 7.87 -3.36 -11.88
C LEU A 128 6.94 -2.32 -12.52
N ASP A 129 7.24 -1.99 -13.77
CA ASP A 129 6.39 -1.14 -14.59
C ASP A 129 4.97 -1.71 -14.66
N ASN A 130 3.97 -0.84 -14.55
CA ASN A 130 2.58 -1.24 -14.67
C ASN A 130 2.24 -1.49 -16.14
N PRO A 131 1.85 -2.73 -16.52
CA PRO A 131 1.59 -3.08 -17.94
C PRO A 131 0.43 -2.29 -18.58
N ASP A 132 -0.46 -1.71 -17.77
CA ASP A 132 -1.59 -0.90 -18.24
C ASP A 132 -1.19 0.56 -18.51
N ILE A 133 0.04 0.96 -18.20
CA ILE A 133 0.56 2.31 -18.41
C ILE A 133 1.59 2.30 -19.52
N PRO A 134 1.51 3.21 -20.52
CA PRO A 134 2.54 3.34 -21.55
C PRO A 134 3.95 3.56 -20.97
N GLU A 135 4.98 3.02 -21.65
CA GLU A 135 6.37 3.10 -21.19
C GLU A 135 6.81 4.55 -20.90
N GLU A 136 6.42 5.48 -21.77
CA GLU A 136 6.69 6.91 -21.61
C GLU A 136 6.05 7.54 -20.37
N ASP A 137 4.97 6.97 -19.84
CA ASP A 137 4.21 7.50 -18.71
C ASP A 137 4.51 6.78 -17.38
N GLN A 138 5.36 5.76 -17.37
CA GLN A 138 5.71 5.02 -16.15
C GLN A 138 6.29 5.94 -15.05
N ASP A 139 7.16 6.91 -15.43
CA ASP A 139 7.71 7.89 -14.49
C ASP A 139 6.61 8.77 -13.86
N LEU A 140 5.58 9.16 -14.64
CA LEU A 140 4.44 9.89 -14.09
C LEU A 140 3.65 9.02 -13.12
N TYR A 141 3.35 7.77 -13.50
CA TYR A 141 2.60 6.84 -12.64
C TYR A 141 3.31 6.61 -11.30
N TYR A 142 4.63 6.39 -11.35
CA TYR A 142 5.46 6.26 -10.14
C TYR A 142 5.39 7.51 -9.25
N LYS A 143 5.51 8.71 -9.83
CA LYS A 143 5.40 9.97 -9.08
C LYS A 143 4.03 10.19 -8.45
N LEU A 144 2.95 9.76 -9.13
CA LEU A 144 1.60 9.80 -8.57
C LEU A 144 1.44 8.83 -7.39
N LYS A 145 2.01 7.62 -7.48
CA LYS A 145 2.09 6.67 -6.35
C LYS A 145 2.81 7.28 -5.14
N LEU A 146 3.96 7.93 -5.36
CA LEU A 146 4.69 8.61 -4.30
C LEU A 146 3.88 9.75 -3.66
N ALA A 147 3.21 10.57 -4.47
CA ALA A 147 2.36 11.66 -3.96
C ALA A 147 1.22 11.12 -3.11
N ARG A 148 0.52 10.04 -3.56
CA ARG A 148 -0.52 9.37 -2.80
C ARG A 148 -0.01 8.89 -1.45
N ARG A 149 1.16 8.24 -1.45
CA ARG A 149 1.78 7.70 -0.25
C ARG A 149 2.14 8.80 0.76
N GLN A 150 2.73 9.91 0.30
CA GLN A 150 3.04 11.05 1.15
C GLN A 150 1.79 11.62 1.83
N LEU A 151 0.72 11.81 1.07
CA LEU A 151 -0.56 12.28 1.61
C LEU A 151 -1.16 11.32 2.63
N ALA A 152 -1.09 10.02 2.35
CA ALA A 152 -1.55 8.99 3.26
C ALA A 152 -0.74 8.96 4.58
N GLU A 153 0.59 9.15 4.50
CA GLU A 153 1.46 9.23 5.68
C GLU A 153 1.19 10.47 6.54
N GLU A 154 0.85 11.62 5.91
CA GLU A 154 0.49 12.85 6.62
C GLU A 154 -0.79 12.66 7.45
N ASP A 155 -1.77 11.93 6.91
CA ASP A 155 -3.07 11.68 7.54
C ASP A 155 -3.08 10.39 8.41
N ASP A 156 -1.97 9.62 8.43
CA ASP A 156 -1.87 8.27 9.04
C ASP A 156 -2.91 7.28 8.49
N TYR A 157 -3.20 7.36 7.19
CA TYR A 157 -4.13 6.50 6.47
C TYR A 157 -3.40 5.51 5.57
N PRO A 158 -3.99 4.33 5.29
CA PRO A 158 -3.57 3.49 4.17
C PRO A 158 -3.66 4.25 2.84
N ALA A 159 -2.70 4.03 1.93
CA ALA A 159 -2.60 4.82 0.71
C ALA A 159 -3.85 4.73 -0.18
N TYR A 160 -4.53 3.56 -0.22
CA TYR A 160 -5.75 3.39 -1.00
C TYR A 160 -6.92 4.28 -0.51
N MET A 161 -6.91 4.74 0.75
CA MET A 161 -7.94 5.67 1.26
C MET A 161 -7.81 7.09 0.68
N VAL A 162 -6.63 7.47 0.21
CA VAL A 162 -6.46 8.71 -0.57
C VAL A 162 -7.10 8.54 -1.94
N CYS A 163 -6.73 7.49 -2.67
CA CYS A 163 -7.37 7.05 -3.92
C CYS A 163 -6.90 5.65 -4.32
N SER A 164 -7.71 4.95 -5.14
CA SER A 164 -7.37 3.64 -5.67
C SER A 164 -6.28 3.71 -6.76
N ASP A 165 -5.70 2.57 -7.10
CA ASP A 165 -4.76 2.45 -8.21
C ASP A 165 -5.41 2.80 -9.55
N ASP A 166 -6.69 2.48 -9.75
CA ASP A 166 -7.42 2.84 -10.96
C ASP A 166 -7.57 4.34 -11.12
N VAL A 167 -7.77 5.10 -10.03
CA VAL A 167 -7.76 6.56 -10.06
C VAL A 167 -6.39 7.09 -10.49
N LEU A 168 -5.29 6.51 -9.96
CA LEU A 168 -3.93 6.91 -10.36
C LEU A 168 -3.65 6.59 -11.83
N LYS A 169 -4.09 5.42 -12.32
CA LYS A 169 -3.98 5.05 -13.74
C LYS A 169 -4.72 6.05 -14.61
N ASP A 170 -5.96 6.38 -14.27
CA ASP A 170 -6.76 7.36 -15.02
C ASP A 170 -6.12 8.75 -14.98
N MET A 171 -5.57 9.18 -13.84
CA MET A 171 -4.80 10.44 -13.76
C MET A 171 -3.56 10.42 -14.67
N CYS A 172 -2.85 9.31 -14.70
CA CYS A 172 -1.67 9.13 -15.53
C CYS A 172 -2.01 9.22 -17.01
N LEU A 173 -3.04 8.47 -17.45
CA LEU A 173 -3.44 8.41 -18.84
C LEU A 173 -4.10 9.70 -19.35
N ARG A 174 -4.92 10.36 -18.53
CA ARG A 174 -5.66 11.58 -18.92
C ARG A 174 -4.90 12.87 -18.68
N LYS A 175 -3.89 12.86 -17.81
CA LYS A 175 -3.05 14.01 -17.45
C LYS A 175 -3.89 15.27 -17.15
N PRO A 176 -4.82 15.23 -16.19
CA PRO A 176 -5.69 16.37 -15.86
C PRO A 176 -4.85 17.58 -15.42
N MET A 177 -5.17 18.75 -15.98
CA MET A 177 -4.43 19.98 -15.69
C MET A 177 -5.18 20.89 -14.71
N GLU A 178 -6.50 20.70 -14.55
CA GLU A 178 -7.38 21.52 -13.72
C GLU A 178 -8.23 20.63 -12.81
N ALA A 179 -8.80 21.22 -11.75
CA ALA A 179 -9.66 20.52 -10.80
C ALA A 179 -10.92 19.92 -11.47
N ASP A 180 -11.49 20.64 -12.44
CA ASP A 180 -12.65 20.17 -13.19
C ASP A 180 -12.35 18.92 -14.04
N ASP A 181 -11.10 18.75 -14.47
CA ASP A 181 -10.69 17.55 -15.21
C ASP A 181 -10.51 16.36 -14.26
N LEU A 182 -10.05 16.59 -13.03
CA LEU A 182 -9.97 15.53 -12.01
C LEU A 182 -11.37 15.00 -11.67
N LEU A 183 -12.41 15.83 -11.60
CA LEU A 183 -13.78 15.39 -11.32
C LEU A 183 -14.36 14.45 -12.39
N LYS A 184 -13.77 14.40 -13.59
CA LYS A 184 -14.18 13.47 -14.66
C LYS A 184 -13.62 12.07 -14.48
N ILE A 185 -12.73 11.88 -13.52
CA ILE A 185 -12.15 10.59 -13.18
C ILE A 185 -13.07 9.88 -12.19
N TYR A 186 -13.44 8.63 -12.51
CA TYR A 186 -14.28 7.83 -11.63
C TYR A 186 -13.56 7.57 -10.30
N GLY A 187 -14.24 7.82 -9.19
CA GLY A 187 -13.65 7.71 -7.85
C GLY A 187 -13.06 9.01 -7.28
N VAL A 188 -13.06 10.10 -8.05
CA VAL A 188 -12.71 11.44 -7.58
C VAL A 188 -13.97 12.22 -7.26
N ASP A 189 -14.09 12.71 -6.03
CA ASP A 189 -15.21 13.50 -5.52
C ASP A 189 -14.78 14.89 -5.02
N MET A 190 -15.72 15.65 -4.49
CA MET A 190 -15.46 16.98 -3.94
C MET A 190 -14.58 16.95 -2.68
N ALA A 191 -14.65 15.89 -1.89
CA ALA A 191 -13.78 15.71 -0.71
C ALA A 191 -12.35 15.51 -1.16
N PHE A 192 -12.11 14.61 -2.14
CA PHE A 192 -10.81 14.43 -2.77
C PHE A 192 -10.24 15.75 -3.31
N LEU A 193 -11.04 16.52 -4.06
CA LEU A 193 -10.59 17.82 -4.60
C LEU A 193 -10.13 18.76 -3.50
N LYS A 194 -10.89 18.85 -2.43
CA LYS A 194 -10.59 19.76 -1.32
C LYS A 194 -9.28 19.41 -0.61
N HIS A 195 -9.02 18.12 -0.41
CA HIS A 195 -7.91 17.66 0.43
C HIS A 195 -6.63 17.35 -0.38
N TYR A 196 -6.75 16.76 -1.57
CA TYR A 196 -5.63 16.13 -2.27
C TYR A 196 -5.31 16.69 -3.65
N SER A 197 -6.26 17.37 -4.31
CA SER A 197 -6.12 17.79 -5.72
C SER A 197 -4.85 18.60 -6.00
N LYS A 198 -4.45 19.48 -5.09
CA LYS A 198 -3.29 20.37 -5.28
C LYS A 198 -2.01 19.59 -5.52
N GLN A 199 -1.78 18.53 -4.75
CA GLN A 199 -0.57 17.71 -4.84
C GLN A 199 -0.53 16.93 -6.14
N PHE A 200 -1.62 16.27 -6.52
CA PHE A 200 -1.70 15.51 -7.76
C PHE A 200 -1.58 16.41 -9.00
N LEU A 201 -2.30 17.52 -9.04
CA LEU A 201 -2.19 18.50 -10.14
C LEU A 201 -0.78 19.09 -10.24
N TYR A 202 -0.11 19.32 -9.11
CA TYR A 202 1.28 19.79 -9.13
C TYR A 202 2.19 18.77 -9.83
N VAL A 203 2.11 17.49 -9.45
CA VAL A 203 2.91 16.41 -10.04
C VAL A 203 2.67 16.31 -11.55
N ILE A 204 1.39 16.27 -11.97
CA ILE A 204 1.02 16.15 -13.37
C ILE A 204 1.51 17.36 -14.19
N ARG A 205 1.30 18.56 -13.70
CA ARG A 205 1.75 19.81 -14.38
C ARG A 205 3.27 19.85 -14.54
N GLN A 206 4.02 19.46 -13.52
CA GLN A 206 5.47 19.38 -13.60
C GLN A 206 5.93 18.37 -14.67
N TYR A 207 5.28 17.23 -14.74
CA TYR A 207 5.58 16.21 -15.74
C TYR A 207 5.31 16.73 -17.17
N VAL A 208 4.09 17.20 -17.43
CA VAL A 208 3.66 17.69 -18.76
C VAL A 208 4.49 18.91 -19.23
N THR A 209 4.92 19.77 -18.29
CA THR A 209 5.76 20.93 -18.65
C THR A 209 7.16 20.50 -19.08
N ARG A 210 7.72 19.47 -18.46
CA ARG A 210 9.04 18.93 -18.84
C ARG A 210 9.02 18.28 -20.23
N GLU A 211 7.97 17.52 -20.55
CA GLU A 211 7.80 16.90 -21.89
C GLU A 211 7.71 17.95 -23.00
N LYS A 212 7.08 19.11 -22.75
CA LYS A 212 6.97 20.18 -23.77
C LYS A 212 8.23 21.01 -23.95
N GLY A 213 9.22 20.85 -23.05
CA GLY A 213 10.48 21.59 -23.08
C GLY A 213 11.69 20.80 -23.59
N SER A 214 11.49 19.51 -23.93
CA SER A 214 12.48 18.62 -24.53
C SER A 214 12.19 18.41 -26.01
#